data_9e41d9006c759bc5b3acd84ca634bd82
#
_entry.id   9e41d9006c759bc5b3acd84ca634bd82
#
_cell.length_a   1.000
_cell.length_b   1.000
_cell.length_c   1.000
_cell.angle_alpha   90.00
_cell.angle_beta   90.00
_cell.angle_gamma   90.00
#
_symmetry.space_group_name_H-M   'P 1'
#
loop_
_entity.id
_entity.type
_entity.pdbx_description
1 polymer ?
#
loop_
_entity_poly.entity_id
_entity_poly.type
_entity_poly.pdbx_seq_one_letter_code
_entity_poly.pdbx_strand_id
1 'polypeptide(L)'
;MNPSYNKTNQLETGNSKLSAGEFCYLAFLAIFSALKALGFYEGQTVFTLFMLAAFAFLAGKLALTRHTLLEYTGIVLLLFMGLLVYRKTGEKSLLINLAVLAGIKGVSGRRIFQTLFTVWGSCYTVLVFLALLGIHSDVLYMHNKHGIGYVLCHSLGYAHSNVVHINYLCICAMLLYLVKDTFSRRQKAALTVLLAVLDGYVFLYSMSFTGMLASLLFYVIYLYLTVRGKVGKVLKALFLMLVPALNLFFLAGPVLIKGRLFDLINKALNTRFNLTRWFLTEQRLTPFGTRFDIPNYRYTLDCSYAYLFIQLGVVPFLVLMLLYVLTIRWLFRNGRLTELAIMAGLCIAGGTEPFLFNLSFKNVTLIFVGEYLFDLSERLRERFCEKAGVGTPLMLPERVLLRGLSERSVPTCLCVCERGARVLSRIYRCWQRNWKRYLILGAVTFLAGVGTAAALRKPVPVVYINSSVNEEEERTPFYPEPEEVEKILESGGLVYGYPGPDGRMYPYYGSTAQIEYLRILVSSGVWCAGIVCVTAGAVQMRRQKQ
;
A
#
# COMPACT_ATOMS: atom_id res chain seq x y z
N MET A 1 -24.66 -3.04 -21.71
CA MET A 1 -24.70 -3.11 -20.23
C MET A 1 -25.27 -4.47 -19.87
N ASN A 2 -24.52 -5.30 -19.17
CA ASN A 2 -24.90 -6.70 -18.90
C ASN A 2 -25.82 -6.76 -17.68
N PRO A 3 -27.03 -7.38 -17.75
CA PRO A 3 -28.02 -7.39 -16.66
C PRO A 3 -27.53 -8.09 -15.38
N SER A 4 -26.60 -9.04 -15.49
CA SER A 4 -26.06 -9.76 -14.35
C SER A 4 -25.19 -8.88 -13.42
N TYR A 5 -24.47 -7.91 -13.98
CA TYR A 5 -23.66 -6.96 -13.21
C TYR A 5 -24.53 -5.95 -12.42
N ASN A 6 -25.71 -5.60 -12.92
CA ASN A 6 -26.66 -4.75 -12.21
C ASN A 6 -27.28 -5.42 -10.98
N LYS A 7 -27.41 -6.76 -10.96
CA LYS A 7 -27.93 -7.48 -9.78
C LYS A 7 -26.96 -7.46 -8.61
N THR A 8 -25.65 -7.53 -8.87
CA THR A 8 -24.62 -7.44 -7.81
C THR A 8 -24.53 -6.02 -7.23
N ASN A 9 -24.72 -4.99 -8.07
CA ASN A 9 -24.74 -3.59 -7.62
C ASN A 9 -26.04 -3.17 -6.92
N GLN A 10 -27.17 -3.84 -7.17
CA GLN A 10 -28.42 -3.58 -6.41
C GLN A 10 -28.36 -4.11 -4.97
N LEU A 11 -27.45 -5.04 -4.65
CA LEU A 11 -27.15 -5.45 -3.27
C LEU A 11 -26.31 -4.41 -2.50
N GLU A 12 -25.79 -3.37 -3.16
CA GLU A 12 -24.97 -2.32 -2.56
C GLU A 12 -25.76 -1.20 -1.86
N THR A 13 -27.05 -1.09 -2.08
CA THR A 13 -27.89 -0.05 -1.46
C THR A 13 -28.77 -0.62 -0.37
N GLY A 14 -28.26 -0.69 0.82
CA GLY A 14 -29.06 -0.83 2.03
C GLY A 14 -28.92 -2.14 2.77
N ASN A 15 -28.54 -2.06 4.02
CA ASN A 15 -28.83 -2.96 5.17
C ASN A 15 -28.87 -4.49 4.93
N SER A 16 -28.16 -5.02 3.96
CA SER A 16 -28.03 -6.47 3.81
C SER A 16 -27.20 -7.02 4.98
N LYS A 17 -27.79 -7.92 5.75
CA LYS A 17 -27.12 -8.62 6.84
C LYS A 17 -25.86 -9.31 6.30
N LEU A 18 -24.77 -9.25 7.07
CA LEU A 18 -23.50 -9.88 6.72
C LEU A 18 -23.68 -11.41 6.74
N SER A 19 -23.34 -12.10 5.66
CA SER A 19 -23.33 -13.56 5.66
C SER A 19 -22.13 -14.10 6.47
N ALA A 20 -22.26 -15.31 7.01
CA ALA A 20 -21.17 -15.94 7.75
C ALA A 20 -19.89 -16.10 6.90
N GLY A 21 -20.02 -16.46 5.62
CA GLY A 21 -18.90 -16.56 4.70
C GLY A 21 -18.25 -15.21 4.42
N GLU A 22 -19.03 -14.14 4.26
CA GLU A 22 -18.51 -12.79 4.09
C GLU A 22 -17.78 -12.31 5.36
N PHE A 23 -18.34 -12.56 6.54
CA PHE A 23 -17.69 -12.28 7.82
C PHE A 23 -16.33 -12.95 7.93
N CYS A 24 -16.25 -14.25 7.64
CA CYS A 24 -14.99 -14.99 7.68
C CYS A 24 -13.93 -14.36 6.77
N TYR A 25 -14.30 -13.94 5.57
CA TYR A 25 -13.32 -13.29 4.67
C TYR A 25 -12.87 -11.92 5.18
N LEU A 26 -13.80 -11.11 5.65
CA LEU A 26 -13.46 -9.80 6.22
C LEU A 26 -12.61 -9.93 7.49
N ALA A 27 -12.87 -10.94 8.33
CA ALA A 27 -12.05 -11.23 9.50
C ALA A 27 -10.62 -11.67 9.10
N PHE A 28 -10.49 -12.56 8.11
CA PHE A 28 -9.19 -12.91 7.52
C PHE A 28 -8.40 -11.67 7.09
N LEU A 29 -9.03 -10.79 6.30
CA LEU A 29 -8.40 -9.56 5.83
C LEU A 29 -8.06 -8.61 6.98
N ALA A 30 -8.96 -8.44 7.95
CA ALA A 30 -8.75 -7.55 9.09
C ALA A 30 -7.56 -7.99 9.95
N ILE A 31 -7.50 -9.28 10.31
CA ILE A 31 -6.41 -9.84 11.13
C ILE A 31 -5.07 -9.67 10.38
N PHE A 32 -5.02 -10.07 9.12
CA PHE A 32 -3.78 -10.04 8.36
C PHE A 32 -3.30 -8.60 8.07
N SER A 33 -4.24 -7.70 7.74
CA SER A 33 -3.92 -6.29 7.54
C SER A 33 -3.46 -5.60 8.83
N ALA A 34 -4.06 -5.92 9.99
CA ALA A 34 -3.63 -5.38 11.27
C ALA A 34 -2.20 -5.81 11.61
N LEU A 35 -1.88 -7.11 11.46
CA LEU A 35 -0.53 -7.61 11.68
C LEU A 35 0.51 -6.84 10.86
N LYS A 36 0.23 -6.67 9.56
CA LYS A 36 1.18 -6.00 8.66
C LYS A 36 1.22 -4.48 8.85
N ALA A 37 0.10 -3.86 9.15
CA ALA A 37 0.03 -2.43 9.42
C ALA A 37 0.73 -2.04 10.74
N LEU A 38 0.75 -2.95 11.73
CA LEU A 38 1.48 -2.76 13.00
C LEU A 38 2.96 -3.17 12.93
N GLY A 39 3.44 -3.60 11.75
CA GLY A 39 4.85 -3.92 11.56
C GLY A 39 5.28 -5.32 12.00
N PHE A 40 4.35 -6.21 12.36
CA PHE A 40 4.71 -7.60 12.70
C PHE A 40 5.30 -8.34 11.48
N TYR A 41 6.31 -9.15 11.72
CA TYR A 41 7.04 -9.88 10.69
C TYR A 41 7.18 -11.38 10.99
N GLU A 42 7.57 -12.12 10.00
CA GLU A 42 7.79 -13.55 10.10
C GLU A 42 8.91 -13.87 11.11
N GLY A 43 8.72 -14.94 11.88
CA GLY A 43 9.61 -15.32 12.98
C GLY A 43 9.07 -14.92 14.38
N GLN A 44 8.16 -13.95 14.47
CA GLN A 44 7.51 -13.62 15.75
C GLN A 44 6.36 -14.60 16.06
N THR A 45 6.27 -15.05 17.32
CA THR A 45 5.19 -15.96 17.77
C THR A 45 3.81 -15.34 17.55
N VAL A 46 3.66 -14.04 17.86
CA VAL A 46 2.41 -13.28 17.65
C VAL A 46 1.99 -13.34 16.18
N PHE A 47 2.92 -13.08 15.24
CA PHE A 47 2.65 -13.15 13.81
C PHE A 47 2.13 -14.55 13.42
N THR A 48 2.78 -15.60 13.89
CA THR A 48 2.41 -16.98 13.56
C THR A 48 1.01 -17.35 14.08
N LEU A 49 0.70 -17.02 15.33
CA LEU A 49 -0.61 -17.32 15.94
C LEU A 49 -1.76 -16.60 15.21
N PHE A 50 -1.60 -15.30 14.95
CA PHE A 50 -2.64 -14.54 14.25
C PHE A 50 -2.74 -14.92 12.76
N MET A 51 -1.64 -15.30 12.12
CA MET A 51 -1.66 -15.86 10.78
C MET A 51 -2.47 -17.16 10.72
N LEU A 52 -2.27 -18.07 11.67
CA LEU A 52 -3.06 -19.32 11.77
C LEU A 52 -4.55 -19.03 11.98
N ALA A 53 -4.88 -18.08 12.86
CA ALA A 53 -6.26 -17.65 13.08
C ALA A 53 -6.88 -17.05 11.79
N ALA A 54 -6.14 -16.22 11.07
CA ALA A 54 -6.58 -15.66 9.80
C ALA A 54 -6.86 -16.76 8.76
N PHE A 55 -5.98 -17.73 8.63
CA PHE A 55 -6.20 -18.87 7.73
C PHE A 55 -7.36 -19.77 8.14
N ALA A 56 -7.64 -19.93 9.44
CA ALA A 56 -8.83 -20.62 9.90
C ALA A 56 -10.12 -19.92 9.43
N PHE A 57 -10.17 -18.58 9.49
CA PHE A 57 -11.27 -17.81 8.94
C PHE A 57 -11.37 -17.95 7.41
N LEU A 58 -10.25 -17.96 6.69
CA LEU A 58 -10.27 -18.21 5.24
C LEU A 58 -10.78 -19.61 4.89
N ALA A 59 -10.37 -20.64 5.62
CA ALA A 59 -10.88 -21.99 5.47
C ALA A 59 -12.40 -22.05 5.71
N GLY A 60 -12.88 -21.36 6.76
CA GLY A 60 -14.31 -21.18 7.02
C GLY A 60 -15.02 -20.47 5.84
N LYS A 61 -14.41 -19.43 5.27
CA LYS A 61 -14.95 -18.77 4.07
C LYS A 61 -15.11 -19.71 2.90
N LEU A 62 -14.07 -20.49 2.57
CA LEU A 62 -14.09 -21.42 1.45
C LEU A 62 -15.11 -22.55 1.67
N ALA A 63 -15.27 -23.04 2.90
CA ALA A 63 -16.24 -24.05 3.25
C ALA A 63 -17.70 -23.54 3.19
N LEU A 64 -17.94 -22.26 3.53
CA LEU A 64 -19.25 -21.63 3.54
C LEU A 64 -19.64 -21.04 2.17
N THR A 65 -18.75 -21.00 1.20
CA THR A 65 -19.01 -20.43 -0.12
C THR A 65 -19.17 -21.53 -1.14
N ARG A 66 -20.24 -21.46 -1.93
CA ARG A 66 -20.48 -22.40 -3.03
C ARG A 66 -19.60 -22.03 -4.21
N HIS A 67 -18.85 -22.98 -4.68
CA HIS A 67 -18.02 -22.86 -5.88
C HIS A 67 -18.46 -23.87 -6.94
N THR A 68 -18.36 -23.49 -8.20
CA THR A 68 -18.47 -24.45 -9.31
C THR A 68 -17.23 -25.33 -9.38
N LEU A 69 -17.31 -26.43 -10.08
CA LEU A 69 -16.14 -27.31 -10.29
C LEU A 69 -14.97 -26.56 -10.95
N LEU A 70 -15.27 -25.69 -11.93
CA LEU A 70 -14.27 -24.84 -12.60
C LEU A 70 -13.57 -23.91 -11.60
N GLU A 71 -14.31 -23.29 -10.70
CA GLU A 71 -13.75 -22.42 -9.66
C GLU A 71 -12.89 -23.20 -8.67
N TYR A 72 -13.36 -24.36 -8.19
CA TYR A 72 -12.55 -25.23 -7.32
C TYR A 72 -11.24 -25.65 -7.99
N THR A 73 -11.30 -26.07 -9.26
CA THR A 73 -10.10 -26.42 -10.03
C THR A 73 -9.15 -25.24 -10.12
N GLY A 74 -9.64 -24.04 -10.44
CA GLY A 74 -8.85 -22.81 -10.49
C GLY A 74 -8.21 -22.45 -9.14
N ILE A 75 -8.96 -22.52 -8.06
CA ILE A 75 -8.48 -22.25 -6.69
C ILE A 75 -7.39 -23.25 -6.31
N VAL A 76 -7.63 -24.54 -6.55
CA VAL A 76 -6.66 -25.62 -6.24
C VAL A 76 -5.39 -25.45 -7.03
N LEU A 77 -5.46 -25.16 -8.34
CA LEU A 77 -4.27 -24.94 -9.18
C LEU A 77 -3.46 -23.73 -8.72
N LEU A 78 -4.12 -22.61 -8.39
CA LEU A 78 -3.45 -21.41 -7.89
C LEU A 78 -2.79 -21.67 -6.53
N LEU A 79 -3.48 -22.29 -5.58
CA LEU A 79 -2.91 -22.59 -4.26
C LEU A 79 -1.80 -23.63 -4.36
N PHE A 80 -1.93 -24.62 -5.25
CA PHE A 80 -0.87 -25.60 -5.53
C PHE A 80 0.38 -24.94 -6.11
N MET A 81 0.22 -23.99 -7.05
CA MET A 81 1.34 -23.19 -7.55
C MET A 81 2.03 -22.42 -6.41
N GLY A 82 1.25 -21.76 -5.52
CA GLY A 82 1.80 -21.10 -4.34
C GLY A 82 2.54 -22.05 -3.39
N LEU A 83 2.02 -23.26 -3.20
CA LEU A 83 2.66 -24.30 -2.38
C LEU A 83 3.98 -24.80 -3.00
N LEU A 84 4.03 -24.96 -4.33
CA LEU A 84 5.27 -25.33 -5.03
C LEU A 84 6.36 -24.28 -4.84
N VAL A 85 5.99 -22.99 -4.98
CA VAL A 85 6.92 -21.87 -4.72
C VAL A 85 7.41 -21.91 -3.27
N TYR A 86 6.49 -22.02 -2.30
CA TYR A 86 6.85 -22.11 -0.89
C TYR A 86 7.81 -23.27 -0.60
N ARG A 87 7.56 -24.45 -1.17
CA ARG A 87 8.44 -25.62 -1.02
C ARG A 87 9.85 -25.39 -1.59
N LYS A 88 9.96 -24.62 -2.67
CA LYS A 88 11.24 -24.35 -3.35
C LYS A 88 12.02 -23.21 -2.71
N THR A 89 11.34 -22.13 -2.31
CA THR A 89 11.97 -20.88 -1.89
C THR A 89 11.91 -20.62 -0.39
N GLY A 90 10.94 -21.24 0.32
CA GLY A 90 10.58 -20.87 1.69
C GLY A 90 9.63 -19.65 1.77
N GLU A 91 9.33 -18.97 0.64
CA GLU A 91 8.54 -17.75 0.60
C GLU A 91 7.03 -18.04 0.64
N LYS A 92 6.36 -17.55 1.67
CA LYS A 92 4.89 -17.70 1.85
C LYS A 92 4.09 -16.66 1.09
N SER A 93 4.74 -15.64 0.57
CA SER A 93 4.11 -14.44 0.00
C SER A 93 3.14 -14.77 -1.13
N LEU A 94 3.53 -15.62 -2.08
CA LEU A 94 2.67 -16.00 -3.18
C LEU A 94 1.43 -16.77 -2.71
N LEU A 95 1.61 -17.75 -1.81
CA LEU A 95 0.50 -18.54 -1.28
C LEU A 95 -0.54 -17.66 -0.60
N ILE A 96 -0.09 -16.67 0.18
CA ILE A 96 -0.98 -15.72 0.87
C ILE A 96 -1.70 -14.80 -0.14
N ASN A 97 -0.99 -14.27 -1.12
CA ASN A 97 -1.59 -13.44 -2.17
C ASN A 97 -2.65 -14.22 -2.98
N LEU A 98 -2.39 -15.49 -3.30
CA LEU A 98 -3.35 -16.36 -4.00
C LEU A 98 -4.53 -16.76 -3.10
N ALA A 99 -4.32 -16.89 -1.79
CA ALA A 99 -5.38 -17.11 -0.82
C ALA A 99 -6.35 -15.92 -0.74
N VAL A 100 -5.86 -14.68 -0.88
CA VAL A 100 -6.73 -13.50 -1.01
C VAL A 100 -7.65 -13.63 -2.22
N LEU A 101 -7.14 -14.05 -3.39
CA LEU A 101 -7.95 -14.24 -4.59
C LEU A 101 -9.06 -15.30 -4.38
N ALA A 102 -8.71 -16.42 -3.73
CA ALA A 102 -9.63 -17.53 -3.51
C ALA A 102 -10.87 -17.14 -2.67
N GLY A 103 -10.71 -16.22 -1.72
CA GLY A 103 -11.78 -15.85 -0.78
C GLY A 103 -12.75 -14.75 -1.27
N ILE A 104 -12.51 -14.08 -2.38
CA ILE A 104 -13.25 -12.88 -2.82
C ILE A 104 -14.71 -13.18 -3.21
N LYS A 105 -15.01 -14.39 -3.70
CA LYS A 105 -16.36 -14.72 -4.21
C LYS A 105 -17.47 -14.36 -3.23
N GLY A 106 -18.48 -13.64 -3.73
CA GLY A 106 -19.67 -13.27 -2.95
C GLY A 106 -19.42 -12.25 -1.84
N VAL A 107 -18.30 -11.53 -1.88
CA VAL A 107 -18.00 -10.42 -0.95
C VAL A 107 -18.00 -9.12 -1.73
N SER A 108 -18.70 -8.11 -1.19
CA SER A 108 -18.73 -6.79 -1.82
C SER A 108 -17.34 -6.13 -1.78
N GLY A 109 -16.83 -5.69 -2.93
CA GLY A 109 -15.57 -4.94 -3.03
C GLY A 109 -15.55 -3.72 -2.10
N ARG A 110 -16.69 -3.02 -1.96
CA ARG A 110 -16.81 -1.89 -1.04
C ARG A 110 -16.57 -2.29 0.43
N ARG A 111 -17.11 -3.43 0.90
CA ARG A 111 -16.89 -3.93 2.26
C ARG A 111 -15.44 -4.35 2.48
N ILE A 112 -14.81 -4.97 1.48
CA ILE A 112 -13.38 -5.30 1.51
C ILE A 112 -12.55 -4.02 1.72
N PHE A 113 -12.75 -3.01 0.87
CA PHE A 113 -12.00 -1.75 0.96
C PHE A 113 -12.32 -0.97 2.26
N GLN A 114 -13.56 -1.02 2.75
CA GLN A 114 -13.92 -0.44 4.05
C GLN A 114 -13.15 -1.10 5.20
N THR A 115 -13.09 -2.44 5.23
CA THR A 115 -12.37 -3.19 6.25
C THR A 115 -10.88 -2.88 6.20
N LEU A 116 -10.27 -2.98 5.02
CA LEU A 116 -8.84 -2.69 4.83
C LEU A 116 -8.50 -1.25 5.20
N PHE A 117 -9.27 -0.27 4.72
CA PHE A 117 -9.06 1.14 5.02
C PHE A 117 -9.19 1.43 6.53
N THR A 118 -10.23 0.88 7.17
CA THR A 118 -10.44 1.11 8.61
C THR A 118 -9.31 0.51 9.44
N VAL A 119 -8.97 -0.75 9.19
CA VAL A 119 -7.93 -1.44 9.98
C VAL A 119 -6.56 -0.86 9.67
N TRP A 120 -6.18 -0.82 8.39
CA TRP A 120 -4.85 -0.35 8.00
C TRP A 120 -4.65 1.12 8.32
N GLY A 121 -5.63 1.97 7.98
CA GLY A 121 -5.58 3.40 8.25
C GLY A 121 -5.52 3.72 9.73
N SER A 122 -6.29 3.00 10.58
CA SER A 122 -6.23 3.19 12.03
C SER A 122 -4.88 2.77 12.60
N CYS A 123 -4.37 1.59 12.24
CA CYS A 123 -3.06 1.12 12.69
C CYS A 123 -1.94 2.06 12.25
N TYR A 124 -1.95 2.50 10.99
CA TYR A 124 -0.99 3.46 10.45
C TYR A 124 -1.02 4.78 11.23
N THR A 125 -2.22 5.35 11.42
CA THR A 125 -2.38 6.63 12.13
C THR A 125 -1.88 6.53 13.56
N VAL A 126 -2.25 5.46 14.28
CA VAL A 126 -1.81 5.24 15.66
C VAL A 126 -0.29 5.10 15.73
N LEU A 127 0.30 4.26 14.87
CA LEU A 127 1.73 4.00 14.89
C LEU A 127 2.55 5.26 14.59
N VAL A 128 2.18 5.98 13.52
CA VAL A 128 2.82 7.26 13.16
C VAL A 128 2.66 8.30 14.27
N PHE A 129 1.48 8.39 14.87
CA PHE A 129 1.22 9.33 15.97
C PHE A 129 2.06 9.02 17.20
N LEU A 130 2.15 7.75 17.60
CA LEU A 130 2.98 7.32 18.73
C LEU A 130 4.48 7.56 18.48
N ALA A 131 4.94 7.37 17.23
CA ALA A 131 6.31 7.67 16.85
C ALA A 131 6.60 9.18 16.89
N LEU A 132 5.69 10.01 16.39
CA LEU A 132 5.81 11.48 16.45
C LEU A 132 5.79 12.02 17.88
N LEU A 133 5.12 11.33 18.82
CA LEU A 133 5.16 11.66 20.25
C LEU A 133 6.38 11.10 20.98
N GLY A 134 7.26 10.35 20.32
CA GLY A 134 8.40 9.69 20.94
C GLY A 134 8.04 8.52 21.87
N ILE A 135 6.78 8.05 21.84
CA ILE A 135 6.30 6.90 22.65
C ILE A 135 6.72 5.57 22.02
N HIS A 136 6.69 5.51 20.69
CA HIS A 136 7.17 4.37 19.91
C HIS A 136 8.48 4.72 19.21
N SER A 137 9.40 3.76 19.10
CA SER A 137 10.71 3.97 18.49
C SER A 137 10.58 4.36 17.02
N ASP A 138 11.23 5.46 16.65
CA ASP A 138 11.41 5.86 15.26
C ASP A 138 12.78 5.40 14.78
N VAL A 139 12.82 4.47 13.84
CA VAL A 139 14.08 4.01 13.25
C VAL A 139 14.57 5.06 12.28
N LEU A 140 15.74 5.60 12.56
CA LEU A 140 16.35 6.70 11.83
C LEU A 140 17.41 6.16 10.87
N TYR A 141 17.41 6.65 9.63
CA TYR A 141 18.41 6.30 8.63
C TYR A 141 19.02 7.58 8.04
N MET A 142 20.35 7.64 7.97
CA MET A 142 21.04 8.71 7.25
C MET A 142 21.28 8.25 5.80
N HIS A 143 20.74 8.98 4.86
CA HIS A 143 20.95 8.73 3.43
C HIS A 143 21.49 9.96 2.71
N ASN A 144 22.49 9.75 1.86
CA ASN A 144 22.92 10.79 0.92
C ASN A 144 21.91 10.85 -0.25
N LYS A 145 21.16 11.94 -0.32
CA LYS A 145 20.20 12.21 -1.40
C LYS A 145 20.81 13.17 -2.41
N HIS A 146 20.82 12.75 -3.68
CA HIS A 146 21.40 13.56 -4.75
C HIS A 146 20.77 14.96 -4.81
N GLY A 147 21.63 15.98 -4.81
CA GLY A 147 21.22 17.39 -4.86
C GLY A 147 20.84 18.02 -3.52
N ILE A 148 20.74 17.22 -2.44
CA ILE A 148 20.38 17.71 -1.10
C ILE A 148 21.50 17.43 -0.10
N GLY A 149 22.27 16.34 -0.27
CA GLY A 149 23.27 15.87 0.68
C GLY A 149 22.73 14.81 1.64
N TYR A 150 23.38 14.66 2.78
CA TYR A 150 22.94 13.73 3.82
C TYR A 150 21.66 14.22 4.49
N VAL A 151 20.68 13.35 4.57
CA VAL A 151 19.36 13.64 5.13
C VAL A 151 18.95 12.53 6.08
N LEU A 152 18.44 12.90 7.24
CA LEU A 152 17.84 11.97 8.17
C LEU A 152 16.47 11.53 7.66
N CYS A 153 16.26 10.23 7.48
CA CYS A 153 15.01 9.63 7.05
C CYS A 153 14.32 8.98 8.25
N HIS A 154 13.07 9.35 8.52
CA HIS A 154 12.26 8.83 9.61
C HIS A 154 11.41 7.66 9.14
N SER A 155 11.37 6.59 9.90
CA SER A 155 10.52 5.42 9.64
C SER A 155 9.16 5.50 10.34
N LEU A 156 8.96 6.48 11.21
CA LEU A 156 7.71 6.78 11.92
C LEU A 156 7.04 5.51 12.50
N GLY A 157 7.83 4.72 13.22
CA GLY A 157 7.38 3.47 13.86
C GLY A 157 7.44 2.22 12.97
N TYR A 158 7.83 2.33 11.71
CA TYR A 158 8.06 1.19 10.82
C TYR A 158 9.54 0.79 10.75
N ALA A 159 9.81 -0.34 10.12
CA ALA A 159 11.19 -0.82 9.96
C ALA A 159 12.02 0.01 8.96
N HIS A 160 11.39 0.71 8.02
CA HIS A 160 12.07 1.50 6.99
C HIS A 160 11.20 2.68 6.51
N SER A 161 11.83 3.80 6.17
CA SER A 161 11.15 5.03 5.76
C SER A 161 10.30 4.88 4.48
N ASN A 162 10.71 4.05 3.51
CA ASN A 162 9.91 3.77 2.32
C ASN A 162 8.58 3.06 2.65
N VAL A 163 8.58 2.23 3.70
CA VAL A 163 7.37 1.50 4.13
C VAL A 163 6.27 2.47 4.57
N VAL A 164 6.65 3.56 5.26
CA VAL A 164 5.70 4.62 5.68
C VAL A 164 5.00 5.21 4.46
N HIS A 165 5.77 5.58 3.45
CA HIS A 165 5.27 6.23 2.25
C HIS A 165 4.34 5.33 1.43
N ILE A 166 4.74 4.07 1.22
CA ILE A 166 3.92 3.09 0.49
C ILE A 166 2.63 2.74 1.26
N ASN A 167 2.67 2.67 2.59
CA ASN A 167 1.46 2.52 3.40
C ASN A 167 0.50 3.69 3.17
N TYR A 168 1.02 4.92 3.18
CA TYR A 168 0.22 6.11 2.91
C TYR A 168 -0.42 6.06 1.51
N LEU A 169 0.36 5.73 0.47
CA LEU A 169 -0.16 5.56 -0.89
C LEU A 169 -1.31 4.53 -0.96
N CYS A 170 -1.15 3.37 -0.32
CA CYS A 170 -2.19 2.34 -0.29
C CYS A 170 -3.46 2.82 0.44
N ILE A 171 -3.31 3.54 1.56
CA ILE A 171 -4.44 4.13 2.29
C ILE A 171 -5.17 5.17 1.43
N CYS A 172 -4.43 6.03 0.71
CA CYS A 172 -5.01 6.99 -0.23
C CYS A 172 -5.79 6.31 -1.36
N ALA A 173 -5.22 5.24 -1.94
CA ALA A 173 -5.89 4.45 -2.98
C ALA A 173 -7.21 3.84 -2.47
N MET A 174 -7.20 3.28 -1.25
CA MET A 174 -8.41 2.73 -0.63
C MET A 174 -9.45 3.82 -0.35
N LEU A 175 -9.05 4.97 0.16
CA LEU A 175 -9.95 6.09 0.43
C LEU A 175 -10.60 6.61 -0.87
N LEU A 176 -9.81 6.80 -1.93
CA LEU A 176 -10.31 7.25 -3.23
C LEU A 176 -11.26 6.23 -3.87
N TYR A 177 -11.05 4.93 -3.64
CA TYR A 177 -12.02 3.90 -4.02
C TYR A 177 -13.34 4.06 -3.27
N LEU A 178 -13.31 4.26 -1.95
CA LEU A 178 -14.51 4.35 -1.11
C LEU A 178 -15.41 5.54 -1.44
N VAL A 179 -14.81 6.64 -1.89
CA VAL A 179 -15.55 7.86 -2.26
C VAL A 179 -15.96 7.91 -3.73
N LYS A 180 -15.64 6.89 -4.53
CA LYS A 180 -15.83 6.91 -5.99
C LYS A 180 -17.27 7.20 -6.43
N ASP A 181 -18.26 6.66 -5.70
CA ASP A 181 -19.68 6.76 -6.06
C ASP A 181 -20.42 7.88 -5.30
N THR A 182 -19.82 8.36 -4.20
CA THR A 182 -20.47 9.33 -3.31
C THR A 182 -20.00 10.77 -3.54
N PHE A 183 -18.74 10.96 -3.98
CA PHE A 183 -18.18 12.29 -4.22
C PHE A 183 -18.41 12.76 -5.65
N SER A 184 -18.76 14.04 -5.81
CA SER A 184 -18.76 14.72 -7.11
C SER A 184 -17.33 14.82 -7.67
N ARG A 185 -17.19 15.06 -9.00
CA ARG A 185 -15.88 15.23 -9.64
C ARG A 185 -15.01 16.29 -8.96
N ARG A 186 -15.61 17.43 -8.58
CA ARG A 186 -14.88 18.52 -7.89
C ARG A 186 -14.41 18.10 -6.51
N GLN A 187 -15.22 17.36 -5.76
CA GLN A 187 -14.86 16.87 -4.43
C GLN A 187 -13.76 15.81 -4.51
N LYS A 188 -13.81 14.91 -5.50
CA LYS A 188 -12.73 13.94 -5.77
C LYS A 188 -11.42 14.66 -6.08
N ALA A 189 -11.46 15.68 -6.94
CA ALA A 189 -10.28 16.47 -7.27
C ALA A 189 -9.72 17.19 -6.03
N ALA A 190 -10.57 17.86 -5.25
CA ALA A 190 -10.15 18.54 -4.02
C ALA A 190 -9.55 17.58 -2.98
N LEU A 191 -10.17 16.39 -2.80
CA LEU A 191 -9.63 15.36 -1.93
C LEU A 191 -8.27 14.86 -2.43
N THR A 192 -8.13 14.61 -3.72
CA THR A 192 -6.85 14.13 -4.30
C THR A 192 -5.74 15.17 -4.12
N VAL A 193 -6.03 16.45 -4.32
CA VAL A 193 -5.06 17.54 -4.05
C VAL A 193 -4.69 17.58 -2.57
N LEU A 194 -5.67 17.46 -1.65
CA LEU A 194 -5.39 17.40 -0.22
C LEU A 194 -4.50 16.21 0.13
N LEU A 195 -4.78 15.02 -0.42
CA LEU A 195 -3.95 13.84 -0.21
C LEU A 195 -2.53 14.01 -0.77
N ALA A 196 -2.38 14.68 -1.93
CA ALA A 196 -1.07 14.99 -2.48
C ALA A 196 -0.29 15.99 -1.61
N VAL A 197 -0.93 16.96 -0.99
CA VAL A 197 -0.30 17.88 -0.03
C VAL A 197 0.16 17.14 1.23
N LEU A 198 -0.70 16.26 1.77
CA LEU A 198 -0.34 15.41 2.91
C LEU A 198 0.76 14.39 2.57
N ASP A 199 0.81 13.94 1.32
CA ASP A 199 1.90 13.11 0.80
C ASP A 199 3.25 13.84 0.85
N GLY A 200 3.26 15.13 0.50
CA GLY A 200 4.42 16.00 0.70
C GLY A 200 4.86 16.08 2.16
N TYR A 201 3.92 16.08 3.11
CA TYR A 201 4.24 16.03 4.54
C TYR A 201 4.88 14.68 4.93
N VAL A 202 4.31 13.55 4.48
CA VAL A 202 4.91 12.22 4.69
C VAL A 202 6.30 12.14 4.04
N PHE A 203 6.47 12.73 2.86
CA PHE A 203 7.75 12.80 2.17
C PHE A 203 8.82 13.55 2.97
N LEU A 204 8.48 14.66 3.61
CA LEU A 204 9.43 15.42 4.44
C LEU A 204 10.05 14.58 5.56
N TYR A 205 9.33 13.62 6.10
CA TYR A 205 9.83 12.69 7.11
C TYR A 205 10.53 11.49 6.51
N SER A 206 9.90 10.84 5.54
CA SER A 206 10.40 9.59 4.96
C SER A 206 11.56 9.80 4.01
N MET A 207 11.63 10.96 3.34
CA MET A 207 12.55 11.27 2.24
C MET A 207 12.59 10.18 1.15
N SER A 208 11.43 9.55 0.92
CA SER A 208 11.26 8.48 -0.06
C SER A 208 10.92 9.06 -1.44
N PHE A 209 11.93 9.39 -2.25
CA PHE A 209 11.76 9.99 -3.57
C PHE A 209 10.97 9.10 -4.55
N THR A 210 11.27 7.80 -4.56
CA THR A 210 10.56 6.84 -5.41
C THR A 210 9.10 6.68 -4.99
N GLY A 211 8.83 6.67 -3.69
CA GLY A 211 7.48 6.65 -3.14
C GLY A 211 6.71 7.90 -3.52
N MET A 212 7.29 9.09 -3.33
CA MET A 212 6.68 10.37 -3.70
C MET A 212 6.36 10.46 -5.19
N LEU A 213 7.31 10.07 -6.05
CA LEU A 213 7.07 10.06 -7.50
C LEU A 213 5.94 9.10 -7.90
N ALA A 214 5.92 7.91 -7.33
CA ALA A 214 4.86 6.93 -7.58
C ALA A 214 3.47 7.45 -7.14
N SER A 215 3.41 8.08 -5.97
CA SER A 215 2.18 8.70 -5.46
C SER A 215 1.70 9.85 -6.34
N LEU A 216 2.59 10.74 -6.77
CA LEU A 216 2.23 11.84 -7.66
C LEU A 216 1.69 11.33 -9.00
N LEU A 217 2.35 10.33 -9.60
CA LEU A 217 1.87 9.69 -10.82
C LEU A 217 0.48 9.05 -10.62
N PHE A 218 0.27 8.37 -9.50
CA PHE A 218 -1.04 7.84 -9.16
C PHE A 218 -2.11 8.93 -9.06
N TYR A 219 -1.84 10.05 -8.36
CA TYR A 219 -2.79 11.15 -8.23
C TYR A 219 -3.09 11.81 -9.58
N VAL A 220 -2.10 12.00 -10.43
CA VAL A 220 -2.28 12.54 -11.79
C VAL A 220 -3.15 11.62 -12.64
N ILE A 221 -2.88 10.31 -12.63
CA ILE A 221 -3.68 9.31 -13.35
C ILE A 221 -5.13 9.31 -12.82
N TYR A 222 -5.31 9.32 -11.50
CA TYR A 222 -6.63 9.33 -10.87
C TYR A 222 -7.42 10.59 -11.23
N LEU A 223 -6.80 11.76 -11.12
CA LEU A 223 -7.42 13.04 -11.48
C LEU A 223 -7.81 13.06 -12.95
N TYR A 224 -6.92 12.64 -13.83
CA TYR A 224 -7.16 12.60 -15.26
C TYR A 224 -8.38 11.73 -15.60
N LEU A 225 -8.42 10.50 -15.11
CA LEU A 225 -9.50 9.56 -15.37
C LEU A 225 -10.82 10.02 -14.75
N THR A 226 -10.79 10.59 -13.54
CA THR A 226 -11.96 11.08 -12.82
C THR A 226 -12.57 12.32 -13.48
N VAL A 227 -11.74 13.26 -13.96
CA VAL A 227 -12.20 14.51 -14.59
C VAL A 227 -12.72 14.25 -15.99
N ARG A 228 -11.97 13.52 -16.81
CA ARG A 228 -12.38 13.27 -18.20
C ARG A 228 -13.54 12.29 -18.33
N GLY A 229 -13.58 11.26 -17.47
CA GLY A 229 -14.65 10.24 -17.47
C GLY A 229 -14.75 9.39 -18.74
N LYS A 230 -13.91 9.68 -19.76
CA LYS A 230 -13.81 8.94 -21.03
C LYS A 230 -12.35 8.74 -21.39
N VAL A 231 -12.03 7.56 -21.89
CA VAL A 231 -10.67 7.18 -22.28
C VAL A 231 -10.63 6.96 -23.79
N GLY A 232 -9.81 7.73 -24.49
CA GLY A 232 -9.61 7.60 -25.93
C GLY A 232 -8.87 6.30 -26.31
N LYS A 233 -8.88 5.95 -27.60
CA LYS A 233 -8.26 4.70 -28.10
C LYS A 233 -6.77 4.61 -27.78
N VAL A 234 -6.01 5.70 -27.94
CA VAL A 234 -4.56 5.76 -27.66
C VAL A 234 -4.29 5.50 -26.19
N LEU A 235 -4.99 6.20 -25.30
CA LEU A 235 -4.79 6.03 -23.85
C LEU A 235 -5.19 4.63 -23.39
N LYS A 236 -6.23 4.07 -23.98
CA LYS A 236 -6.61 2.66 -23.72
C LYS A 236 -5.49 1.70 -24.11
N ALA A 237 -4.84 1.90 -25.25
CA ALA A 237 -3.68 1.11 -25.66
C ALA A 237 -2.51 1.28 -24.69
N LEU A 238 -2.22 2.51 -24.25
CA LEU A 238 -1.17 2.78 -23.26
C LEU A 238 -1.41 2.05 -21.93
N PHE A 239 -2.65 2.06 -21.41
CA PHE A 239 -2.95 1.31 -20.19
C PHE A 239 -2.86 -0.21 -20.38
N LEU A 240 -3.26 -0.74 -21.54
CA LEU A 240 -3.12 -2.18 -21.82
C LEU A 240 -1.64 -2.59 -21.94
N MET A 241 -0.80 -1.68 -22.46
CA MET A 241 0.65 -1.89 -22.56
C MET A 241 1.39 -1.55 -21.27
N LEU A 242 0.74 -0.97 -20.25
CA LEU A 242 1.40 -0.54 -19.02
C LEU A 242 2.17 -1.68 -18.34
N VAL A 243 1.49 -2.79 -18.06
CA VAL A 243 2.13 -3.93 -17.37
C VAL A 243 3.22 -4.57 -18.24
N PRO A 244 3.02 -4.87 -19.53
CA PRO A 244 4.10 -5.30 -20.41
C PRO A 244 5.29 -4.33 -20.47
N ALA A 245 5.03 -3.03 -20.59
CA ALA A 245 6.07 -2.01 -20.65
C ALA A 245 6.87 -1.91 -19.34
N LEU A 246 6.20 -1.97 -18.18
CA LEU A 246 6.87 -2.00 -16.88
C LEU A 246 7.74 -3.24 -16.73
N ASN A 247 7.24 -4.41 -17.14
CA ASN A 247 8.05 -5.63 -17.11
C ASN A 247 9.26 -5.55 -18.04
N LEU A 248 9.07 -5.06 -19.27
CA LEU A 248 10.18 -4.86 -20.20
C LEU A 248 11.22 -3.88 -19.63
N PHE A 249 10.78 -2.77 -19.06
CA PHE A 249 11.67 -1.77 -18.49
C PHE A 249 12.42 -2.28 -17.26
N PHE A 250 11.75 -2.94 -16.31
CA PHE A 250 12.37 -3.37 -15.05
C PHE A 250 13.07 -4.73 -15.11
N LEU A 251 12.78 -5.57 -16.10
CA LEU A 251 13.45 -6.88 -16.26
C LEU A 251 14.49 -6.86 -17.39
N ALA A 252 14.12 -6.39 -18.58
CA ALA A 252 15.05 -6.37 -19.70
C ALA A 252 15.95 -5.12 -19.68
N GLY A 253 15.40 -3.96 -19.25
CA GLY A 253 16.16 -2.71 -19.20
C GLY A 253 17.47 -2.79 -18.43
N PRO A 254 17.53 -3.32 -17.19
CA PRO A 254 18.77 -3.44 -16.42
C PRO A 254 19.88 -4.22 -17.14
N VAL A 255 19.52 -5.20 -17.97
CA VAL A 255 20.47 -6.05 -18.70
C VAL A 255 20.86 -5.44 -20.06
N LEU A 256 19.88 -4.87 -20.78
CA LEU A 256 20.06 -4.39 -22.15
C LEU A 256 20.63 -2.96 -22.23
N ILE A 257 20.23 -2.08 -21.33
CA ILE A 257 20.68 -0.69 -21.31
C ILE A 257 22.10 -0.63 -20.74
N LYS A 258 22.97 0.14 -21.40
CA LYS A 258 24.40 0.27 -21.04
C LYS A 258 24.83 1.75 -21.10
N GLY A 259 26.01 2.03 -20.56
CA GLY A 259 26.67 3.33 -20.62
C GLY A 259 25.87 4.45 -19.92
N ARG A 260 26.00 5.67 -20.41
CA ARG A 260 25.48 6.89 -19.78
C ARG A 260 23.96 6.85 -19.48
N LEU A 261 23.18 6.18 -20.33
CA LEU A 261 21.73 6.04 -20.12
C LEU A 261 21.45 5.12 -18.91
N PHE A 262 22.20 4.03 -18.78
CA PHE A 262 22.09 3.16 -17.60
C PHE A 262 22.39 3.93 -16.31
N ASP A 263 23.50 4.71 -16.31
CA ASP A 263 23.89 5.48 -15.12
C ASP A 263 22.84 6.52 -14.74
N LEU A 264 22.25 7.19 -15.74
CA LEU A 264 21.19 8.16 -15.52
C LEU A 264 19.94 7.51 -14.88
N ILE A 265 19.48 6.40 -15.43
CA ILE A 265 18.31 5.66 -14.91
C ILE A 265 18.63 5.11 -13.52
N ASN A 266 19.80 4.52 -13.33
CA ASN A 266 20.21 3.96 -12.05
C ASN A 266 20.28 5.03 -10.95
N LYS A 267 20.79 6.21 -11.29
CA LYS A 267 20.80 7.38 -10.40
C LYS A 267 19.37 7.85 -10.06
N ALA A 268 18.50 7.94 -11.06
CA ALA A 268 17.11 8.36 -10.87
C ALA A 268 16.31 7.36 -10.00
N LEU A 269 16.61 6.05 -10.11
CA LEU A 269 15.98 4.97 -9.35
C LEU A 269 16.74 4.62 -8.07
N ASN A 270 17.69 5.45 -7.64
CA ASN A 270 18.45 5.26 -6.40
C ASN A 270 19.08 3.85 -6.30
N THR A 271 19.91 3.49 -7.27
CA THR A 271 20.65 2.22 -7.40
C THR A 271 19.82 0.95 -7.66
N ARG A 272 18.50 1.03 -7.63
CA ARG A 272 17.62 -0.14 -7.82
C ARG A 272 17.80 -0.83 -9.16
N PHE A 273 18.16 -0.08 -10.20
CA PHE A 273 18.36 -0.62 -11.54
C PHE A 273 19.60 -1.54 -11.58
N ASN A 274 20.69 -1.13 -10.91
CA ASN A 274 21.90 -1.92 -10.78
C ASN A 274 21.67 -3.18 -9.90
N LEU A 275 20.98 -3.03 -8.77
CA LEU A 275 20.62 -4.15 -7.91
C LEU A 275 19.75 -5.18 -8.66
N THR A 276 18.75 -4.72 -9.40
CA THR A 276 17.92 -5.62 -10.22
C THR A 276 18.75 -6.35 -11.28
N ARG A 277 19.71 -5.67 -11.92
CA ARG A 277 20.65 -6.29 -12.86
C ARG A 277 21.44 -7.40 -12.19
N TRP A 278 22.02 -7.15 -11.01
CA TRP A 278 22.76 -8.15 -10.26
C TRP A 278 21.91 -9.39 -9.98
N PHE A 279 20.68 -9.22 -9.47
CA PHE A 279 19.79 -10.36 -9.23
C PHE A 279 19.46 -11.14 -10.52
N LEU A 280 19.27 -10.46 -11.64
CA LEU A 280 18.97 -11.10 -12.92
C LEU A 280 20.17 -11.87 -13.52
N THR A 281 21.41 -11.48 -13.19
CA THR A 281 22.63 -12.12 -13.71
C THR A 281 23.17 -13.19 -12.78
N GLU A 282 23.07 -13.00 -11.47
CA GLU A 282 23.71 -13.89 -10.49
C GLU A 282 22.76 -14.98 -9.95
N GLN A 283 21.45 -14.72 -9.96
CA GLN A 283 20.49 -15.69 -9.43
C GLN A 283 19.94 -16.60 -10.54
N ARG A 284 19.70 -17.87 -10.20
CA ARG A 284 19.15 -18.85 -11.15
C ARG A 284 17.66 -18.60 -11.39
N LEU A 285 17.27 -18.53 -12.64
CA LEU A 285 15.86 -18.49 -13.04
C LEU A 285 15.29 -19.92 -13.07
N THR A 286 14.21 -20.15 -12.34
CA THR A 286 13.54 -21.46 -12.30
C THR A 286 12.02 -21.30 -12.49
N PRO A 287 11.30 -22.36 -12.88
CA PRO A 287 9.85 -22.29 -13.05
C PRO A 287 9.09 -21.85 -11.80
N PHE A 288 9.52 -22.28 -10.58
CA PHE A 288 8.81 -22.05 -9.32
C PHE A 288 9.68 -21.35 -8.27
N GLY A 289 10.59 -20.51 -8.72
CA GLY A 289 11.39 -19.63 -7.88
C GLY A 289 12.66 -20.25 -7.32
N THR A 290 13.48 -19.37 -6.78
CA THR A 290 14.81 -19.67 -6.25
C THR A 290 14.98 -19.01 -4.89
N ARG A 291 15.58 -19.72 -3.94
CA ARG A 291 16.05 -19.11 -2.71
C ARG A 291 17.29 -18.27 -3.04
N PHE A 292 17.28 -17.01 -2.60
CA PHE A 292 18.38 -16.11 -2.88
C PHE A 292 19.63 -16.50 -2.10
N ASP A 293 20.75 -16.52 -2.80
CA ASP A 293 22.09 -16.56 -2.22
C ASP A 293 22.67 -15.14 -2.38
N ILE A 294 22.66 -14.37 -1.27
CA ILE A 294 23.08 -12.97 -1.25
C ILE A 294 24.36 -12.83 -0.44
N PRO A 295 25.39 -12.14 -0.97
CA PRO A 295 26.67 -12.01 -0.29
C PRO A 295 26.58 -11.23 1.03
N ASN A 296 25.68 -10.25 1.09
CA ASN A 296 25.46 -9.42 2.29
C ASN A 296 24.12 -8.70 2.22
N TYR A 297 23.72 -8.04 3.31
CA TYR A 297 22.44 -7.34 3.47
C TYR A 297 22.25 -6.10 2.56
N ARG A 298 23.28 -5.63 1.86
CA ARG A 298 23.17 -4.51 0.90
C ARG A 298 22.46 -4.91 -0.39
N TYR A 299 22.42 -6.20 -0.69
CA TYR A 299 21.72 -6.71 -1.86
C TYR A 299 20.24 -6.91 -1.53
N THR A 300 19.44 -5.89 -1.84
CA THR A 300 17.98 -5.91 -1.69
C THR A 300 17.29 -5.85 -3.03
N LEU A 301 16.25 -6.64 -3.21
CA LEU A 301 15.46 -6.63 -4.44
C LEU A 301 14.20 -5.79 -4.25
N ASP A 302 14.30 -4.51 -4.60
CA ASP A 302 13.25 -3.51 -4.40
C ASP A 302 12.28 -3.38 -5.60
N CYS A 303 12.27 -4.33 -6.52
CA CYS A 303 11.38 -4.34 -7.67
C CYS A 303 10.40 -5.52 -7.57
N SER A 304 9.09 -5.25 -7.50
CA SER A 304 8.06 -6.28 -7.41
C SER A 304 8.06 -7.24 -8.61
N TYR A 305 8.38 -6.75 -9.80
CA TYR A 305 8.42 -7.56 -11.01
C TYR A 305 9.60 -8.52 -11.01
N ALA A 306 10.78 -8.04 -10.63
CA ALA A 306 11.96 -8.87 -10.52
C ALA A 306 11.84 -9.88 -9.35
N TYR A 307 11.25 -9.44 -8.22
CA TYR A 307 10.92 -10.33 -7.10
C TYR A 307 10.01 -11.48 -7.55
N LEU A 308 8.92 -11.16 -8.27
CA LEU A 308 8.01 -12.18 -8.79
C LEU A 308 8.70 -13.10 -9.81
N PHE A 309 9.51 -12.55 -10.72
CA PHE A 309 10.14 -13.29 -11.80
C PHE A 309 11.25 -14.25 -11.30
N ILE A 310 12.10 -13.77 -10.38
CA ILE A 310 13.28 -14.53 -9.93
C ILE A 310 12.93 -15.35 -8.68
N GLN A 311 12.45 -14.70 -7.61
CA GLN A 311 12.26 -15.35 -6.32
C GLN A 311 11.02 -16.23 -6.29
N LEU A 312 9.92 -15.81 -6.94
CA LEU A 312 8.68 -16.59 -6.98
C LEU A 312 8.57 -17.47 -8.23
N GLY A 313 9.31 -17.17 -9.30
CA GLY A 313 9.50 -18.01 -10.47
C GLY A 313 8.77 -17.56 -11.72
N VAL A 314 9.24 -18.12 -12.84
CA VAL A 314 8.77 -17.75 -14.18
C VAL A 314 7.29 -18.09 -14.40
N VAL A 315 6.83 -19.25 -13.89
CA VAL A 315 5.43 -19.68 -14.08
C VAL A 315 4.45 -18.76 -13.32
N PRO A 316 4.62 -18.48 -12.02
CA PRO A 316 3.80 -17.50 -11.32
C PRO A 316 3.84 -16.11 -11.95
N PHE A 317 5.02 -15.67 -12.43
CA PHE A 317 5.18 -14.40 -13.11
C PHE A 317 4.29 -14.33 -14.37
N LEU A 318 4.36 -15.29 -15.27
CA LEU A 318 3.58 -15.30 -16.49
C LEU A 318 2.07 -15.34 -16.20
N VAL A 319 1.64 -16.17 -15.24
CA VAL A 319 0.23 -16.28 -14.84
C VAL A 319 -0.27 -14.94 -14.28
N LEU A 320 0.44 -14.37 -13.31
CA LEU A 320 -0.02 -13.12 -12.69
C LEU A 320 0.04 -11.94 -13.65
N MET A 321 1.07 -11.78 -14.47
CA MET A 321 1.16 -10.71 -15.45
C MET A 321 0.06 -10.80 -16.50
N LEU A 322 -0.27 -11.98 -16.97
CA LEU A 322 -1.42 -12.20 -17.85
C LEU A 322 -2.73 -11.80 -17.17
N LEU A 323 -2.94 -12.22 -15.92
CA LEU A 323 -4.14 -11.86 -15.15
C LEU A 323 -4.25 -10.33 -14.97
N TYR A 324 -3.16 -9.62 -14.73
CA TYR A 324 -3.14 -8.17 -14.62
C TYR A 324 -3.56 -7.48 -15.93
N VAL A 325 -3.00 -7.91 -17.06
CA VAL A 325 -3.39 -7.37 -18.39
C VAL A 325 -4.87 -7.63 -18.69
N LEU A 326 -5.34 -8.84 -18.41
CA LEU A 326 -6.73 -9.21 -18.64
C LEU A 326 -7.69 -8.43 -17.70
N THR A 327 -7.29 -8.21 -16.44
CA THR A 327 -8.05 -7.39 -15.48
C THR A 327 -8.12 -5.94 -15.94
N ILE A 328 -7.03 -5.34 -16.39
CA ILE A 328 -7.02 -3.98 -16.95
C ILE A 328 -8.02 -3.89 -18.13
N ARG A 329 -7.98 -4.86 -19.05
CA ARG A 329 -8.92 -4.93 -20.17
C ARG A 329 -10.37 -5.03 -19.69
N TRP A 330 -10.62 -5.83 -18.67
CA TRP A 330 -11.93 -6.00 -18.08
C TRP A 330 -12.43 -4.73 -17.39
N LEU A 331 -11.58 -4.05 -16.62
CA LEU A 331 -11.90 -2.77 -15.98
C LEU A 331 -12.29 -1.71 -17.03
N PHE A 332 -11.56 -1.64 -18.14
CA PHE A 332 -11.92 -0.77 -19.26
C PHE A 332 -13.28 -1.08 -19.87
N ARG A 333 -13.57 -2.35 -20.12
CA ARG A 333 -14.83 -2.78 -20.72
C ARG A 333 -16.03 -2.44 -19.85
N ASN A 334 -15.84 -2.46 -18.53
CA ASN A 334 -16.87 -2.16 -17.55
C ASN A 334 -16.88 -0.69 -17.09
N GLY A 335 -16.03 0.18 -17.66
CA GLY A 335 -15.98 1.60 -17.32
C GLY A 335 -15.51 1.91 -15.89
N ARG A 336 -14.80 0.98 -15.25
CA ARG A 336 -14.31 1.08 -13.85
C ARG A 336 -13.02 1.90 -13.77
N LEU A 337 -13.14 3.21 -13.99
CA LEU A 337 -11.98 4.10 -14.15
C LEU A 337 -11.23 4.34 -12.84
N THR A 338 -11.89 4.35 -11.69
CA THR A 338 -11.25 4.48 -10.37
C THR A 338 -10.35 3.28 -10.09
N GLU A 339 -10.86 2.08 -10.29
CA GLU A 339 -10.12 0.83 -10.10
C GLU A 339 -8.95 0.74 -11.07
N LEU A 340 -9.15 1.19 -12.30
CA LEU A 340 -8.09 1.28 -13.29
C LEU A 340 -6.97 2.22 -12.85
N ALA A 341 -7.30 3.40 -12.30
CA ALA A 341 -6.33 4.34 -11.77
C ALA A 341 -5.52 3.73 -10.61
N ILE A 342 -6.20 3.05 -9.68
CA ILE A 342 -5.56 2.37 -8.55
C ILE A 342 -4.63 1.27 -9.05
N MET A 343 -5.11 0.45 -9.98
CA MET A 343 -4.30 -0.63 -10.54
C MET A 343 -3.06 -0.09 -11.26
N ALA A 344 -3.20 0.93 -12.09
CA ALA A 344 -2.09 1.54 -12.80
C ALA A 344 -1.07 2.19 -11.84
N GLY A 345 -1.55 2.97 -10.87
CA GLY A 345 -0.68 3.65 -9.90
C GLY A 345 0.13 2.67 -9.05
N LEU A 346 -0.52 1.62 -8.53
CA LEU A 346 0.18 0.61 -7.73
C LEU A 346 1.11 -0.27 -8.56
N CYS A 347 0.78 -0.58 -9.82
CA CYS A 347 1.70 -1.24 -10.74
C CYS A 347 2.95 -0.39 -10.99
N ILE A 348 2.82 0.93 -11.19
CA ILE A 348 3.97 1.83 -11.35
C ILE A 348 4.83 1.82 -10.07
N ALA A 349 4.21 1.97 -8.90
CA ALA A 349 4.91 1.94 -7.61
C ALA A 349 5.64 0.60 -7.38
N GLY A 350 5.08 -0.51 -7.84
CA GLY A 350 5.70 -1.84 -7.76
C GLY A 350 7.00 -1.98 -8.57
N GLY A 351 7.28 -1.08 -9.51
CA GLY A 351 8.56 -1.05 -10.21
C GLY A 351 9.74 -0.66 -9.32
N THR A 352 9.49 0.14 -8.30
CA THR A 352 10.53 0.65 -7.39
C THR A 352 10.39 0.15 -5.95
N GLU A 353 9.34 -0.61 -5.65
CA GLU A 353 9.09 -1.14 -4.30
C GLU A 353 8.54 -2.58 -4.39
N PRO A 354 8.96 -3.51 -3.52
CA PRO A 354 8.66 -4.94 -3.66
C PRO A 354 7.27 -5.35 -3.15
N PHE A 355 6.39 -4.40 -2.80
CA PHE A 355 5.17 -4.62 -2.02
C PHE A 355 4.04 -5.36 -2.74
N LEU A 356 4.04 -5.44 -4.08
CA LEU A 356 2.93 -6.07 -4.81
C LEU A 356 2.84 -7.58 -4.56
N PHE A 357 3.98 -8.26 -4.48
CA PHE A 357 3.99 -9.73 -4.42
C PHE A 357 4.72 -10.30 -3.21
N ASN A 358 5.32 -9.43 -2.38
CA ASN A 358 5.94 -9.86 -1.15
C ASN A 358 4.91 -10.05 0.00
N LEU A 359 5.38 -10.41 1.19
CA LEU A 359 4.55 -10.66 2.37
C LEU A 359 3.98 -9.39 3.02
N SER A 360 4.15 -8.21 2.43
CA SER A 360 3.67 -6.95 3.03
C SER A 360 2.15 -6.80 3.05
N PHE A 361 1.42 -7.61 2.29
CA PHE A 361 -0.05 -7.62 2.20
C PHE A 361 -0.67 -6.30 1.72
N LYS A 362 0.08 -5.50 0.95
CA LYS A 362 -0.33 -4.16 0.48
C LYS A 362 -0.98 -4.17 -0.90
N ASN A 363 -1.03 -5.33 -1.55
CA ASN A 363 -1.49 -5.45 -2.92
C ASN A 363 -3.02 -5.49 -3.03
N VAL A 364 -3.66 -4.35 -2.85
CA VAL A 364 -5.13 -4.24 -3.00
C VAL A 364 -5.61 -4.45 -4.44
N THR A 365 -4.72 -4.46 -5.44
CA THR A 365 -5.10 -4.73 -6.84
C THR A 365 -5.52 -6.17 -7.06
N LEU A 366 -5.09 -7.10 -6.20
CA LEU A 366 -5.53 -8.50 -6.21
C LEU A 366 -7.04 -8.64 -6.02
N ILE A 367 -7.69 -7.67 -5.35
CA ILE A 367 -9.14 -7.67 -5.21
C ILE A 367 -9.80 -7.55 -6.60
N PHE A 368 -9.30 -6.69 -7.45
CA PHE A 368 -9.81 -6.53 -8.82
C PHE A 368 -9.50 -7.74 -9.70
N VAL A 369 -8.34 -8.37 -9.50
CA VAL A 369 -7.97 -9.62 -10.19
C VAL A 369 -8.92 -10.74 -9.79
N GLY A 370 -9.25 -10.88 -8.50
CA GLY A 370 -10.19 -11.87 -8.02
C GLY A 370 -11.62 -11.63 -8.52
N GLU A 371 -12.10 -10.38 -8.49
CA GLU A 371 -13.39 -10.01 -9.08
C GLU A 371 -13.46 -10.38 -10.58
N TYR A 372 -12.38 -10.11 -11.33
CA TYR A 372 -12.29 -10.50 -12.73
C TYR A 372 -12.34 -12.02 -12.92
N LEU A 373 -11.61 -12.79 -12.12
CA LEU A 373 -11.57 -14.25 -12.23
C LEU A 373 -12.95 -14.88 -12.00
N PHE A 374 -13.69 -14.43 -10.98
CA PHE A 374 -15.03 -14.94 -10.71
C PHE A 374 -16.04 -14.48 -11.77
N ASP A 375 -15.97 -13.26 -12.27
CA ASP A 375 -16.78 -12.80 -13.40
C ASP A 375 -16.46 -13.59 -14.69
N LEU A 376 -15.20 -13.93 -14.92
CA LEU A 376 -14.80 -14.79 -16.04
C LEU A 376 -15.37 -16.21 -15.90
N SER A 377 -15.28 -16.80 -14.70
CA SER A 377 -15.80 -18.15 -14.45
C SER A 377 -17.31 -18.21 -14.68
N GLU A 378 -18.05 -17.19 -14.25
CA GLU A 378 -19.50 -17.10 -14.46
C GLU A 378 -19.86 -17.00 -15.95
N ARG A 379 -19.16 -16.15 -16.70
CA ARG A 379 -19.35 -16.02 -18.15
C ARG A 379 -19.01 -17.30 -18.92
N LEU A 380 -17.94 -18.00 -18.50
CA LEU A 380 -17.59 -19.28 -19.10
C LEU A 380 -18.66 -20.35 -18.82
N ARG A 381 -19.17 -20.36 -17.60
CA ARG A 381 -20.29 -21.23 -17.21
C ARG A 381 -21.52 -21.00 -18.06
N GLU A 382 -21.97 -19.73 -18.19
CA GLU A 382 -23.13 -19.37 -18.99
C GLU A 382 -22.98 -19.86 -20.45
N ARG A 383 -21.86 -19.59 -21.08
CA ARG A 383 -21.57 -20.04 -22.45
C ARG A 383 -21.54 -21.55 -22.60
N PHE A 384 -21.03 -22.27 -21.57
CA PHE A 384 -20.98 -23.72 -21.59
C PHE A 384 -22.40 -24.32 -21.46
N CYS A 385 -23.22 -23.77 -20.57
CA CYS A 385 -24.61 -24.19 -20.41
C CYS A 385 -25.45 -23.93 -21.68
N GLU A 386 -25.29 -22.76 -22.31
CA GLU A 386 -25.94 -22.44 -23.59
C GLU A 386 -25.57 -23.43 -24.69
N LYS A 387 -24.29 -23.82 -24.81
CA LYS A 387 -23.82 -24.77 -25.84
C LYS A 387 -24.25 -26.22 -25.56
N ALA A 388 -24.30 -26.59 -24.29
CA ALA A 388 -24.61 -27.97 -23.89
C ALA A 388 -26.12 -28.24 -23.77
N GLY A 389 -27.00 -27.22 -23.86
CA GLY A 389 -28.44 -27.36 -23.68
C GLY A 389 -28.86 -27.79 -22.26
N VAL A 390 -27.95 -27.67 -21.28
CA VAL A 390 -28.15 -28.13 -19.90
C VAL A 390 -28.51 -26.95 -19.01
N GLY A 391 -29.69 -27.00 -18.40
CA GLY A 391 -30.23 -25.88 -17.61
C GLY A 391 -29.55 -25.59 -16.28
N THR A 392 -28.71 -26.47 -15.73
CA THR A 392 -28.00 -26.28 -14.45
C THR A 392 -26.60 -26.85 -14.49
N PRO A 393 -25.57 -26.07 -14.12
CA PRO A 393 -24.20 -26.56 -14.05
C PRO A 393 -24.02 -27.53 -12.87
N LEU A 394 -23.06 -28.45 -13.02
CA LEU A 394 -22.64 -29.37 -11.97
C LEU A 394 -22.10 -28.56 -10.77
N MET A 395 -22.96 -28.26 -9.82
CA MET A 395 -22.54 -27.81 -8.51
C MET A 395 -22.25 -29.03 -7.64
N LEU A 396 -21.16 -28.99 -6.88
CA LEU A 396 -20.95 -30.05 -5.88
C LEU A 396 -22.16 -30.09 -4.94
N PRO A 397 -22.65 -31.31 -4.59
CA PRO A 397 -23.81 -31.48 -3.75
C PRO A 397 -23.62 -30.73 -2.43
N GLU A 398 -24.67 -30.02 -2.05
CA GLU A 398 -24.70 -29.22 -0.83
C GLU A 398 -24.56 -30.14 0.37
N ARG A 399 -23.55 -29.94 1.22
CA ARG A 399 -23.53 -30.57 2.54
C ARG A 399 -24.57 -29.85 3.38
N VAL A 400 -25.67 -30.53 3.66
CA VAL A 400 -26.86 -30.05 4.40
C VAL A 400 -26.50 -29.40 5.73
N LEU A 401 -25.41 -29.84 6.37
CA LEU A 401 -24.92 -29.29 7.65
C LEU A 401 -24.45 -27.83 7.58
N LEU A 402 -23.94 -27.37 6.43
CA LEU A 402 -23.39 -26.02 6.28
C LEU A 402 -24.43 -25.01 5.77
N ARG A 403 -25.58 -25.45 5.25
CA ARG A 403 -26.63 -24.57 4.75
C ARG A 403 -27.22 -23.70 5.85
N GLY A 404 -27.54 -24.26 7.00
CA GLY A 404 -28.08 -23.52 8.13
C GLY A 404 -27.11 -22.49 8.75
N LEU A 405 -25.78 -22.72 8.61
CA LEU A 405 -24.75 -21.79 9.06
C LEU A 405 -24.51 -20.65 8.07
N SER A 406 -24.60 -20.95 6.76
CA SER A 406 -24.42 -19.95 5.69
C SER A 406 -25.53 -18.88 5.68
N GLU A 407 -26.75 -19.25 6.08
CA GLU A 407 -27.91 -18.34 6.09
C GLU A 407 -28.08 -17.59 7.42
N ARG A 408 -27.38 -17.99 8.49
CA ARG A 408 -27.43 -17.28 9.77
C ARG A 408 -26.75 -15.93 9.63
N SER A 409 -27.52 -14.87 9.86
CA SER A 409 -26.96 -13.54 10.07
C SER A 409 -26.15 -13.53 11.35
N VAL A 410 -24.85 -13.28 11.26
CA VAL A 410 -23.99 -13.11 12.42
C VAL A 410 -24.42 -11.84 13.16
N PRO A 411 -24.72 -11.90 14.48
CA PRO A 411 -24.97 -10.70 15.26
C PRO A 411 -23.70 -9.84 15.20
N THR A 412 -23.89 -8.60 14.86
CA THR A 412 -22.86 -7.64 14.44
C THR A 412 -21.93 -7.27 15.60
N CYS A 413 -20.95 -8.09 15.90
CA CYS A 413 -19.75 -7.61 16.63
C CYS A 413 -18.96 -6.56 15.82
N LEU A 414 -19.22 -6.45 14.52
CA LEU A 414 -18.81 -5.36 13.61
C LEU A 414 -19.59 -4.04 13.87
N CYS A 415 -20.43 -3.94 14.89
CA CYS A 415 -21.04 -2.68 15.32
C CYS A 415 -20.02 -1.56 15.57
N VAL A 416 -18.80 -1.88 15.91
CA VAL A 416 -17.72 -0.88 16.03
C VAL A 416 -17.34 -0.31 14.67
N CYS A 417 -17.19 -1.15 13.64
CA CYS A 417 -16.91 -0.69 12.28
C CYS A 417 -18.11 0.05 11.67
N GLU A 418 -19.35 -0.39 11.94
CA GLU A 418 -20.55 0.35 11.50
C GLU A 418 -20.77 1.65 12.29
N ARG A 419 -20.44 1.70 13.57
CA ARG A 419 -20.42 2.96 14.34
C ARG A 419 -19.34 3.88 13.81
N GLY A 420 -18.14 3.40 13.55
CA GLY A 420 -17.06 4.13 12.88
C GLY A 420 -17.48 4.63 11.50
N ALA A 421 -18.06 3.76 10.66
CA ALA A 421 -18.58 4.14 9.34
C ALA A 421 -19.72 5.17 9.42
N ARG A 422 -20.61 5.07 10.43
CA ARG A 422 -21.66 6.07 10.68
C ARG A 422 -21.08 7.40 11.16
N VAL A 423 -20.06 7.40 12.01
CA VAL A 423 -19.35 8.61 12.42
C VAL A 423 -18.63 9.23 11.21
N LEU A 424 -17.88 8.45 10.46
CA LEU A 424 -17.22 8.89 9.23
C LEU A 424 -18.22 9.41 8.20
N SER A 425 -19.39 8.79 8.03
CA SER A 425 -20.43 9.27 7.12
C SER A 425 -21.09 10.59 7.59
N ARG A 426 -21.10 10.85 8.91
CA ARG A 426 -21.56 12.14 9.48
C ARG A 426 -20.51 13.23 9.31
N ILE A 427 -19.23 12.92 9.63
CA ILE A 427 -18.09 13.80 9.37
C ILE A 427 -18.07 14.16 7.88
N TYR A 428 -18.22 13.16 7.03
CA TYR A 428 -18.29 13.29 5.59
C TYR A 428 -19.42 14.23 5.13
N ARG A 429 -20.67 14.04 5.60
CA ARG A 429 -21.79 14.90 5.23
C ARG A 429 -21.60 16.35 5.73
N CYS A 430 -21.02 16.51 6.91
CA CYS A 430 -20.67 17.82 7.45
C CYS A 430 -19.58 18.49 6.61
N TRP A 431 -18.53 17.75 6.23
CA TRP A 431 -17.48 18.23 5.34
C TRP A 431 -18.01 18.54 3.93
N GLN A 432 -18.82 17.66 3.36
CA GLN A 432 -19.41 17.82 2.03
C GLN A 432 -20.22 19.14 1.92
N ARG A 433 -20.94 19.50 2.99
CA ARG A 433 -21.75 20.72 3.03
C ARG A 433 -20.93 22.00 3.21
N ASN A 434 -19.78 21.92 3.88
CA ASN A 434 -18.99 23.08 4.27
C ASN A 434 -17.51 23.00 3.88
N TRP A 435 -17.14 22.15 2.93
CA TRP A 435 -15.74 21.85 2.60
C TRP A 435 -14.88 23.08 2.27
N LYS A 436 -15.45 24.10 1.61
CA LYS A 436 -14.76 25.37 1.32
C LYS A 436 -14.37 26.12 2.60
N ARG A 437 -15.27 26.14 3.60
CA ARG A 437 -14.99 26.77 4.89
C ARG A 437 -13.88 26.04 5.65
N TYR A 438 -13.89 24.72 5.63
CA TYR A 438 -12.83 23.92 6.26
C TYR A 438 -11.49 24.05 5.54
N LEU A 439 -11.49 24.17 4.22
CA LEU A 439 -10.25 24.44 3.47
C LEU A 439 -9.67 25.80 3.81
N ILE A 440 -10.49 26.86 3.85
CA ILE A 440 -10.04 28.22 4.20
C ILE A 440 -9.54 28.22 5.65
N LEU A 441 -10.30 27.67 6.58
CA LEU A 441 -9.93 27.60 7.99
C LEU A 441 -8.62 26.82 8.18
N GLY A 442 -8.47 25.67 7.52
CA GLY A 442 -7.26 24.86 7.53
C GLY A 442 -6.06 25.62 6.96
N ALA A 443 -6.23 26.30 5.83
CA ALA A 443 -5.15 27.09 5.22
C ALA A 443 -4.70 28.26 6.12
N VAL A 444 -5.63 29.00 6.69
CA VAL A 444 -5.33 30.12 7.59
C VAL A 444 -4.60 29.63 8.85
N THR A 445 -5.11 28.58 9.48
CA THR A 445 -4.49 28.02 10.69
C THR A 445 -3.16 27.32 10.42
N PHE A 446 -3.00 26.70 9.24
CA PHE A 446 -1.71 26.19 8.76
C PHE A 446 -0.68 27.32 8.65
N LEU A 447 -1.02 28.41 7.96
CA LEU A 447 -0.12 29.56 7.80
C LEU A 447 0.20 30.21 9.15
N ALA A 448 -0.78 30.31 10.06
CA ALA A 448 -0.55 30.81 11.40
C ALA A 448 0.43 29.91 12.19
N GLY A 449 0.27 28.59 12.12
CA GLY A 449 1.17 27.63 12.76
C GLY A 449 2.59 27.73 12.22
N VAL A 450 2.75 27.80 10.89
CA VAL A 450 4.06 28.00 10.23
C VAL A 450 4.67 29.34 10.66
N GLY A 451 3.91 30.44 10.63
CA GLY A 451 4.40 31.77 11.01
C GLY A 451 4.86 31.82 12.48
N THR A 452 4.09 31.23 13.38
CA THR A 452 4.44 31.12 14.80
C THR A 452 5.73 30.33 14.99
N ALA A 453 5.86 29.17 14.33
CA ALA A 453 7.08 28.36 14.41
C ALA A 453 8.29 29.10 13.83
N ALA A 454 8.12 29.80 12.71
CA ALA A 454 9.17 30.60 12.09
C ALA A 454 9.65 31.76 12.99
N ALA A 455 8.74 32.35 13.76
CA ALA A 455 9.08 33.41 14.72
C ALA A 455 9.81 32.89 15.96
N LEU A 456 9.50 31.66 16.40
CA LEU A 456 10.02 31.09 17.65
C LEU A 456 11.23 30.15 17.47
N ARG A 457 11.48 29.65 16.27
CA ARG A 457 12.51 28.65 15.99
C ARG A 457 13.50 29.14 14.95
N LYS A 458 14.75 28.75 15.10
CA LYS A 458 15.83 28.99 14.13
C LYS A 458 16.27 27.66 13.53
N PRO A 459 16.86 27.65 12.33
CA PRO A 459 17.52 26.46 11.80
C PRO A 459 18.64 26.02 12.74
N VAL A 460 18.60 24.78 13.19
CA VAL A 460 19.63 24.18 14.04
C VAL A 460 20.23 22.99 13.28
N PRO A 461 21.54 22.88 13.15
CA PRO A 461 22.18 21.72 12.54
C PRO A 461 21.89 20.47 13.38
N VAL A 462 21.57 19.36 12.68
CA VAL A 462 21.40 18.05 13.31
C VAL A 462 22.58 17.19 12.93
N VAL A 463 23.30 16.69 13.91
CA VAL A 463 24.34 15.70 13.72
C VAL A 463 23.79 14.34 14.11
N TYR A 464 23.87 13.40 13.20
CA TYR A 464 23.40 12.05 13.42
C TYR A 464 24.54 11.06 13.21
N ILE A 465 24.68 10.15 14.15
CA ILE A 465 25.67 9.08 14.11
C ILE A 465 24.91 7.76 13.93
N ASN A 466 25.18 7.03 12.85
CA ASN A 466 24.50 5.78 12.54
C ASN A 466 25.08 4.63 13.39
N SER A 467 24.23 4.02 14.22
CA SER A 467 24.57 2.87 15.07
C SER A 467 24.61 1.52 14.34
N SER A 468 24.24 1.48 13.05
CA SER A 468 24.12 0.23 12.27
C SER A 468 25.33 -0.10 11.39
N VAL A 469 26.49 0.48 11.66
CA VAL A 469 27.72 0.12 10.95
C VAL A 469 28.23 -1.20 11.56
N ASN A 470 27.98 -2.31 10.88
CA ASN A 470 28.73 -3.55 11.14
C ASN A 470 30.20 -3.34 10.75
N GLU A 471 31.11 -3.93 11.49
CA GLU A 471 32.57 -3.78 11.45
C GLU A 471 33.25 -3.99 10.08
N GLU A 472 32.51 -4.41 9.04
CA GLU A 472 33.03 -4.68 7.69
C GLU A 472 32.83 -3.52 6.69
N GLU A 473 32.21 -2.43 7.06
CA GLU A 473 32.04 -1.27 6.19
C GLU A 473 33.09 -0.20 6.48
N GLU A 474 34.21 -0.24 5.77
CA GLU A 474 35.09 0.93 5.54
C GLU A 474 34.33 2.03 4.77
N ARG A 475 33.35 2.62 5.37
CA ARG A 475 33.01 4.01 5.06
C ARG A 475 33.96 4.83 5.91
N THR A 476 34.95 5.48 5.27
CA THR A 476 35.72 6.51 5.89
C THR A 476 34.74 7.46 6.59
N PRO A 477 34.65 7.40 7.92
CA PRO A 477 33.76 8.31 8.63
C PRO A 477 34.32 9.71 8.37
N PHE A 478 33.47 10.62 7.95
CA PHE A 478 33.81 12.02 7.93
C PHE A 478 33.78 12.47 9.38
N TYR A 479 34.97 12.58 10.00
CA TYR A 479 35.10 13.08 11.36
C TYR A 479 35.15 14.60 11.30
N PRO A 480 34.20 15.30 11.93
CA PRO A 480 34.39 16.72 12.17
C PRO A 480 35.53 16.92 13.14
N GLU A 481 36.25 17.99 12.96
CA GLU A 481 37.18 18.43 13.97
C GLU A 481 36.44 18.67 15.29
N PRO A 482 37.00 18.31 16.45
CA PRO A 482 36.35 18.48 17.75
C PRO A 482 35.77 19.87 17.98
N GLU A 483 36.43 20.91 17.49
CA GLU A 483 35.98 22.30 17.55
C GLU A 483 34.70 22.58 16.76
N GLU A 484 34.45 21.85 15.69
CA GLU A 484 33.22 21.99 14.92
C GLU A 484 32.04 21.32 15.63
N VAL A 485 32.25 20.18 16.29
CA VAL A 485 31.26 19.52 17.13
C VAL A 485 30.87 20.43 18.30
N GLU A 486 31.84 21.06 18.93
CA GLU A 486 31.64 21.98 20.05
C GLU A 486 30.81 23.19 19.62
N LYS A 487 31.14 23.81 18.48
CA LYS A 487 30.35 24.90 17.90
C LYS A 487 28.90 24.49 17.56
N ILE A 488 28.68 23.25 17.12
CA ILE A 488 27.34 22.73 16.86
C ILE A 488 26.54 22.57 18.17
N LEU A 489 27.18 22.02 19.21
CA LEU A 489 26.59 21.87 20.53
C LEU A 489 26.29 23.23 21.18
N GLU A 490 27.23 24.18 21.10
CA GLU A 490 27.05 25.56 21.58
C GLU A 490 25.92 26.30 20.85
N SER A 491 25.68 25.98 19.56
CA SER A 491 24.57 26.54 18.80
C SER A 491 23.21 25.87 19.14
N GLY A 492 23.18 24.95 20.11
CA GLY A 492 21.98 24.20 20.47
C GLY A 492 21.63 23.08 19.49
N GLY A 493 22.60 22.59 18.70
CA GLY A 493 22.44 21.45 17.80
C GLY A 493 22.23 20.14 18.54
N LEU A 494 21.47 19.23 17.93
CA LEU A 494 21.25 17.89 18.44
C LEU A 494 22.31 16.95 17.86
N VAL A 495 23.04 16.25 18.77
CA VAL A 495 24.03 15.23 18.39
C VAL A 495 23.45 13.85 18.73
N TYR A 496 23.28 13.03 17.71
CA TYR A 496 22.91 11.62 17.87
C TYR A 496 24.15 10.77 17.58
N GLY A 497 24.55 9.93 18.54
CA GLY A 497 25.77 9.18 18.40
C GLY A 497 25.66 7.72 18.82
N TYR A 498 26.60 6.89 18.37
CA TYR A 498 26.81 5.55 18.88
C TYR A 498 28.24 5.41 19.40
N PRO A 499 28.49 4.60 20.44
CA PRO A 499 29.83 4.26 20.88
C PRO A 499 30.51 3.38 19.81
N GLY A 500 31.67 3.78 19.37
CA GLY A 500 32.54 2.94 18.55
C GLY A 500 33.18 1.82 19.38
N PRO A 501 33.95 0.91 18.73
CA PRO A 501 34.63 -0.19 19.41
C PRO A 501 35.61 0.26 20.50
N ASP A 502 36.10 1.49 20.42
CA ASP A 502 37.01 2.16 21.38
C ASP A 502 36.27 2.95 22.47
N GLY A 503 34.92 2.86 22.51
CA GLY A 503 34.08 3.59 23.46
C GLY A 503 33.91 5.08 23.16
N ARG A 504 34.48 5.59 22.07
CA ARG A 504 34.30 6.98 21.64
C ARG A 504 33.00 7.14 20.85
N MET A 505 32.43 8.36 20.95
CA MET A 505 31.25 8.74 20.15
C MET A 505 31.73 9.31 18.80
N TYR A 506 31.19 8.76 17.70
CA TYR A 506 31.55 9.16 16.34
C TYR A 506 30.41 9.93 15.69
N PRO A 507 30.55 11.24 15.44
CA PRO A 507 29.54 12.08 14.86
C PRO A 507 29.48 11.99 13.32
N TYR A 508 28.25 12.03 12.75
CA TYR A 508 28.01 12.23 11.33
C TYR A 508 27.48 13.62 11.06
N TYR A 509 28.01 14.30 10.07
CA TYR A 509 27.44 15.55 9.58
C TYR A 509 26.35 15.32 8.56
N GLY A 510 25.24 16.01 8.75
CA GLY A 510 24.22 16.14 7.71
C GLY A 510 24.00 17.61 7.39
N SER A 511 23.91 17.99 6.12
CA SER A 511 23.47 19.32 5.69
C SER A 511 21.96 19.50 5.91
N THR A 512 21.43 19.03 7.03
CA THR A 512 20.00 18.80 7.26
C THR A 512 19.33 19.87 8.09
N ALA A 513 20.08 20.85 8.60
CA ALA A 513 19.49 21.92 9.42
C ALA A 513 18.28 22.59 8.77
N GLN A 514 18.34 22.83 7.47
CA GLN A 514 17.24 23.44 6.70
C GLN A 514 16.05 22.51 6.55
N ILE A 515 16.28 21.22 6.35
CA ILE A 515 15.20 20.21 6.21
C ILE A 515 14.55 19.95 7.56
N GLU A 516 15.33 19.84 8.63
CA GLU A 516 14.79 19.72 9.99
C GLU A 516 13.97 20.96 10.38
N TYR A 517 14.46 22.15 10.03
CA TYR A 517 13.71 23.38 10.22
C TYR A 517 12.40 23.38 9.42
N LEU A 518 12.44 22.97 8.15
CA LEU A 518 11.26 22.84 7.32
C LEU A 518 10.24 21.83 7.90
N ARG A 519 10.71 20.70 8.47
CA ARG A 519 9.87 19.74 9.19
C ARG A 519 9.14 20.39 10.36
N ILE A 520 9.83 21.16 11.17
CA ILE A 520 9.25 21.87 12.32
C ILE A 520 8.18 22.85 11.85
N LEU A 521 8.47 23.65 10.82
CA LEU A 521 7.52 24.62 10.27
C LEU A 521 6.25 23.95 9.74
N VAL A 522 6.42 22.96 8.85
CA VAL A 522 5.29 22.27 8.22
C VAL A 522 4.48 21.49 9.25
N SER A 523 5.14 20.82 10.20
CA SER A 523 4.46 20.09 11.28
C SER A 523 3.62 21.02 12.14
N SER A 524 4.17 22.17 12.54
CA SER A 524 3.41 23.17 13.30
C SER A 524 2.18 23.63 12.55
N GLY A 525 2.29 23.87 11.24
CA GLY A 525 1.14 24.21 10.40
C GLY A 525 0.11 23.07 10.31
N VAL A 526 0.56 21.83 10.06
CA VAL A 526 -0.33 20.66 9.95
C VAL A 526 -1.06 20.39 11.26
N TRP A 527 -0.37 20.42 12.40
CA TRP A 527 -0.99 20.20 13.70
C TRP A 527 -2.00 21.31 14.05
N CYS A 528 -1.67 22.58 13.84
CA CYS A 528 -2.61 23.69 14.05
C CYS A 528 -3.86 23.54 13.18
N ALA A 529 -3.69 23.28 11.88
CA ALA A 529 -4.81 23.08 10.97
C ALA A 529 -5.65 21.85 11.35
N GLY A 530 -5.02 20.74 11.69
CA GLY A 530 -5.67 19.50 12.09
C GLY A 530 -6.52 19.67 13.34
N ILE A 531 -5.96 20.22 14.41
CA ILE A 531 -6.66 20.45 15.69
C ILE A 531 -7.88 21.37 15.47
N VAL A 532 -7.68 22.49 14.77
CA VAL A 532 -8.77 23.46 14.54
C VAL A 532 -9.87 22.88 13.64
N CYS A 533 -9.52 22.17 12.58
CA CYS A 533 -10.52 21.55 11.70
C CYS A 533 -11.32 20.44 12.41
N VAL A 534 -10.65 19.62 13.23
CA VAL A 534 -11.32 18.54 14.01
C VAL A 534 -12.25 19.13 15.06
N THR A 535 -11.80 20.15 15.80
CA THR A 535 -12.62 20.81 16.84
C THR A 535 -13.81 21.55 16.23
N ALA A 536 -13.61 22.27 15.13
CA ALA A 536 -14.70 22.93 14.40
C ALA A 536 -15.72 21.92 13.88
N GLY A 537 -15.26 20.78 13.33
CA GLY A 537 -16.12 19.68 12.90
C GLY A 537 -16.93 19.08 14.05
N ALA A 538 -16.31 18.85 15.21
CA ALA A 538 -16.97 18.31 16.39
C ALA A 538 -18.04 19.27 16.95
N VAL A 539 -17.75 20.56 17.01
CA VAL A 539 -18.72 21.60 17.43
C VAL A 539 -19.91 21.66 16.47
N GLN A 540 -19.67 21.62 15.17
CA GLN A 540 -20.74 21.66 14.18
C GLN A 540 -21.62 20.40 14.24
N MET A 541 -21.05 19.23 14.48
CA MET A 541 -21.83 18.00 14.67
C MET A 541 -22.70 18.03 15.94
N ARG A 542 -22.25 18.69 17.03
CA ARG A 542 -23.05 18.89 18.24
C ARG A 542 -24.25 19.81 17.96
N ARG A 543 -24.05 20.92 17.25
CA ARG A 543 -25.14 21.87 16.88
C ARG A 543 -26.20 21.26 15.97
N GLN A 544 -25.87 20.24 15.18
CA GLN A 544 -26.84 19.52 14.33
C GLN A 544 -27.64 18.45 15.09
N LYS A 545 -27.27 18.15 16.33
CA LYS A 545 -28.02 17.22 17.20
C LYS A 545 -29.03 17.92 18.11
N GLN A 546 -28.85 19.22 18.32
CA GLN A 546 -29.83 20.13 18.94
C GLN A 546 -30.77 20.67 17.87
#